data_3bd8e6231d032664083e63d058b839ea
#
_entry.id   3bd8e6231d032664083e63d058b839ea
#
_cell.length_a   1.000
_cell.length_b   1.000
_cell.length_c   1.000
_cell.angle_alpha   90.00
_cell.angle_beta   90.00
_cell.angle_gamma   90.00
#
_symmetry.space_group_name_H-M   'P 1'
#
loop_
_entity.id
_entity.type
_entity.pdbx_description
1 polymer ?
#
loop_
_entity_poly.entity_id
_entity_poly.type
_entity_poly.pdbx_seq_one_letter_code
_entity_poly.pdbx_strand_id
1 'polypeptide(L)'
;MARRVAGALRRIPPHQIPVELYCYLRTRFSTPLREALGWTRGAKPPETAPWETFVRTVEVSDVNGPETVELIRQEVSYLIVIWGGTIVRPQVLELAEHVVNIHFGYNPYYRGTHCHMHAVLADDWEHIGVTIHHADPVVDAGDIIEIVQADTEQPPRNMFADLYHRSFERYLAVATAL
;
A
#
# COMPACT_ATOMS: atom_id res chain seq x y z
N MET A 1 15.98 -28.16 4.13
CA MET A 1 15.74 -27.07 5.09
C MET A 1 14.34 -26.47 4.94
N ALA A 2 13.88 -26.08 3.76
CA ALA A 2 12.55 -25.49 3.52
C ALA A 2 11.35 -26.36 3.99
N ARG A 3 11.38 -27.69 3.77
CA ARG A 3 10.32 -28.61 4.25
C ARG A 3 10.19 -28.68 5.79
N ARG A 4 11.30 -28.48 6.54
CA ARG A 4 11.25 -28.46 8.02
C ARG A 4 10.68 -27.16 8.56
N VAL A 5 10.94 -26.03 7.92
CA VAL A 5 10.40 -24.72 8.31
C VAL A 5 8.90 -24.65 8.01
N ALA A 6 8.46 -25.10 6.83
CA ALA A 6 7.04 -25.17 6.49
C ALA A 6 6.24 -26.10 7.41
N GLY A 7 6.84 -27.21 7.86
CA GLY A 7 6.23 -28.13 8.83
C GLY A 7 6.13 -27.56 10.25
N ALA A 8 7.07 -26.72 10.65
CA ALA A 8 7.04 -26.04 11.94
C ALA A 8 5.97 -24.93 11.97
N LEU A 9 5.89 -24.12 10.89
CA LEU A 9 4.92 -23.01 10.76
C LEU A 9 3.46 -23.50 10.72
N ARG A 10 3.20 -24.72 10.21
CA ARG A 10 1.85 -25.33 10.23
C ARG A 10 1.33 -25.67 11.63
N ARG A 11 2.22 -25.75 12.62
CA ARG A 11 1.89 -26.14 14.01
C ARG A 11 1.75 -24.94 14.94
N ILE A 12 2.13 -23.74 14.48
CA ILE A 12 2.02 -22.50 15.24
C ILE A 12 0.77 -21.78 14.75
N PRO A 13 -0.19 -21.48 15.63
CA PRO A 13 -1.35 -20.69 15.26
C PRO A 13 -0.90 -19.36 14.64
N PRO A 14 -1.53 -18.87 13.56
CA PRO A 14 -1.10 -17.66 12.86
C PRO A 14 -0.91 -16.43 13.76
N HIS A 15 -1.73 -16.31 14.80
CA HIS A 15 -1.65 -15.21 15.77
C HIS A 15 -0.41 -15.25 16.69
N GLN A 16 0.34 -16.35 16.71
CA GLN A 16 1.56 -16.51 17.50
C GLN A 16 2.83 -16.29 16.67
N ILE A 17 2.70 -16.13 15.36
CA ILE A 17 3.85 -15.83 14.50
C ILE A 17 4.01 -14.31 14.51
N PRO A 18 5.17 -13.77 14.96
CA PRO A 18 5.44 -12.34 14.79
C PRO A 18 5.24 -11.94 13.33
N VAL A 19 4.50 -10.86 13.10
CA VAL A 19 4.15 -10.40 11.75
C VAL A 19 5.41 -10.17 10.91
N GLU A 20 6.47 -9.64 11.53
CA GLU A 20 7.76 -9.45 10.87
C GLU A 20 8.37 -10.76 10.36
N LEU A 21 8.27 -11.83 11.15
CA LEU A 21 8.78 -13.14 10.74
C LEU A 21 7.96 -13.70 9.57
N TYR A 22 6.64 -13.52 9.60
CA TYR A 22 5.76 -13.92 8.51
C TYR A 22 6.08 -13.12 7.23
N CYS A 23 6.20 -11.82 7.33
CA CYS A 23 6.55 -10.95 6.21
C CYS A 23 7.96 -11.26 5.68
N TYR A 24 8.94 -11.46 6.55
CA TYR A 24 10.30 -11.85 6.19
C TYR A 24 10.31 -13.19 5.44
N LEU A 25 9.63 -14.21 5.95
CA LEU A 25 9.54 -15.51 5.31
C LEU A 25 8.79 -15.43 3.97
N ARG A 26 7.72 -14.63 3.89
CA ARG A 26 6.97 -14.40 2.67
C ARG A 26 7.79 -13.71 1.58
N THR A 27 8.56 -12.69 1.91
CA THR A 27 9.40 -11.97 0.93
C THR A 27 10.59 -12.80 0.46
N ARG A 28 11.24 -13.54 1.36
CA ARG A 28 12.44 -14.31 1.04
C ARG A 28 12.16 -15.66 0.36
N PHE A 29 10.99 -16.25 0.60
CA PHE A 29 10.57 -17.54 0.03
C PHE A 29 9.34 -17.43 -0.87
N SER A 30 9.02 -16.23 -1.33
CA SER A 30 7.72 -15.94 -1.97
C SER A 30 7.48 -16.66 -3.29
N THR A 31 8.49 -16.87 -4.12
CA THR A 31 8.29 -17.46 -5.44
C THR A 31 7.98 -18.96 -5.39
N PRO A 32 8.80 -19.81 -4.74
CA PRO A 32 8.51 -21.25 -4.67
C PRO A 32 7.27 -21.57 -3.83
N LEU A 33 7.00 -20.79 -2.78
CA LEU A 33 5.84 -21.02 -1.92
C LEU A 33 4.53 -20.60 -2.58
N ARG A 34 4.53 -19.53 -3.37
CA ARG A 34 3.38 -19.10 -4.17
C ARG A 34 3.02 -20.13 -5.24
N GLU A 35 4.02 -20.68 -5.92
CA GLU A 35 3.83 -21.75 -6.91
C GLU A 35 3.30 -23.04 -6.26
N ALA A 36 3.84 -23.42 -5.09
CA ALA A 36 3.40 -24.58 -4.34
C ALA A 36 1.99 -24.44 -3.75
N LEU A 37 1.52 -23.21 -3.51
CA LEU A 37 0.18 -22.90 -3.01
C LEU A 37 -0.83 -22.62 -4.13
N GLY A 38 -0.44 -22.75 -5.40
CA GLY A 38 -1.31 -22.47 -6.55
C GLY A 38 -1.67 -20.98 -6.69
N TRP A 39 -0.91 -20.09 -6.06
CA TRP A 39 -1.04 -18.65 -6.28
C TRP A 39 -0.43 -18.33 -7.63
N THR A 40 -1.25 -18.41 -8.66
CA THR A 40 -0.85 -18.01 -10.00
C THR A 40 -0.30 -16.57 -9.96
N ARG A 41 0.81 -16.37 -10.64
CA ARG A 41 1.33 -15.03 -10.94
C ARG A 41 0.17 -14.18 -11.41
N GLY A 42 -0.03 -13.01 -10.79
CA GLY A 42 -0.80 -11.96 -11.41
C GLY A 42 -0.33 -11.81 -12.86
N ALA A 43 -1.20 -11.44 -13.77
CA ALA A 43 -0.81 -11.18 -15.13
C ALA A 43 0.46 -10.33 -15.12
N LYS A 44 1.48 -10.74 -15.90
CA LYS A 44 2.69 -9.95 -16.11
C LYS A 44 2.19 -8.57 -16.54
N PRO A 45 2.61 -7.47 -15.88
CA PRO A 45 2.21 -6.15 -16.34
C PRO A 45 2.60 -6.06 -17.83
N PRO A 46 1.79 -5.38 -18.65
CA PRO A 46 2.14 -5.17 -20.05
C PRO A 46 3.57 -4.63 -20.13
N GLU A 47 4.34 -5.04 -21.14
CA GLU A 47 5.77 -4.68 -21.28
C GLU A 47 5.99 -3.16 -21.30
N THR A 48 4.98 -2.41 -21.70
CA THR A 48 4.90 -0.94 -21.56
C THR A 48 3.49 -0.58 -21.10
N ALA A 49 3.37 0.09 -19.98
CA ALA A 49 2.07 0.62 -19.60
C ALA A 49 1.69 1.79 -20.53
N PRO A 50 0.45 1.85 -21.06
CA PRO A 50 0.05 2.91 -21.99
C PRO A 50 0.31 4.33 -21.46
N TRP A 51 0.31 4.53 -20.13
CA TRP A 51 0.57 5.82 -19.50
C TRP A 51 2.03 6.27 -19.61
N GLU A 52 3.01 5.36 -19.78
CA GLU A 52 4.44 5.70 -19.95
C GLU A 52 4.70 6.55 -21.20
N THR A 53 3.77 6.55 -22.16
CA THR A 53 3.91 7.33 -23.40
C THR A 53 3.56 8.81 -23.22
N PHE A 54 2.86 9.20 -22.14
CA PHE A 54 2.42 10.58 -21.90
C PHE A 54 2.71 11.09 -20.48
N VAL A 55 3.36 10.29 -19.65
CA VAL A 55 3.77 10.71 -18.31
C VAL A 55 5.30 10.74 -18.26
N ARG A 56 5.85 11.90 -17.88
CA ARG A 56 7.28 12.01 -17.60
C ARG A 56 7.60 11.25 -16.33
N THR A 57 8.48 10.27 -16.43
CA THR A 57 8.98 9.50 -15.30
C THR A 57 10.40 9.93 -14.95
N VAL A 58 10.66 10.18 -13.68
CA VAL A 58 11.98 10.53 -13.16
C VAL A 58 12.31 9.59 -12.01
N GLU A 59 13.42 8.88 -12.13
CA GLU A 59 13.94 8.06 -11.03
C GLU A 59 14.75 8.93 -10.07
N VAL A 60 14.49 8.81 -8.77
CA VAL A 60 15.20 9.52 -7.73
C VAL A 60 15.72 8.53 -6.68
N SER A 61 16.90 8.80 -6.14
CA SER A 61 17.51 7.95 -5.11
C SER A 61 16.90 8.18 -3.71
N ASP A 62 16.39 9.37 -3.46
CA ASP A 62 15.74 9.77 -2.21
C ASP A 62 14.61 10.74 -2.50
N VAL A 63 13.37 10.34 -2.20
CA VAL A 63 12.18 11.17 -2.37
C VAL A 63 12.25 12.47 -1.55
N ASN A 64 13.00 12.47 -0.46
CA ASN A 64 13.19 13.64 0.42
C ASN A 64 14.51 14.40 0.13
N GLY A 65 15.26 13.95 -0.87
CA GLY A 65 16.53 14.55 -1.22
C GLY A 65 16.39 15.93 -1.85
N PRO A 66 17.45 16.78 -1.79
CA PRO A 66 17.41 18.13 -2.32
C PRO A 66 17.13 18.19 -3.82
N GLU A 67 17.60 17.21 -4.58
CA GLU A 67 17.35 17.07 -6.02
C GLU A 67 15.85 16.87 -6.30
N THR A 68 15.21 15.97 -5.54
CA THR A 68 13.76 15.69 -5.66
C THR A 68 12.93 16.90 -5.25
N VAL A 69 13.30 17.56 -4.14
CA VAL A 69 12.64 18.80 -3.67
C VAL A 69 12.68 19.89 -4.73
N GLU A 70 13.85 20.10 -5.37
CA GLU A 70 14.00 21.12 -6.40
C GLU A 70 13.20 20.77 -7.66
N LEU A 71 13.20 19.48 -8.08
CA LEU A 71 12.41 19.00 -9.20
C LEU A 71 10.92 19.26 -8.97
N ILE A 72 10.41 18.87 -7.79
CA ILE A 72 8.99 19.07 -7.45
C ILE A 72 8.67 20.57 -7.42
N ARG A 73 9.52 21.42 -6.83
CA ARG A 73 9.31 22.85 -6.76
C ARG A 73 9.19 23.51 -8.13
N GLN A 74 9.90 22.99 -9.13
CA GLN A 74 9.85 23.51 -10.50
C GLN A 74 8.63 23.05 -11.29
N GLU A 75 8.12 21.85 -11.01
CA GLU A 75 7.13 21.19 -11.86
C GLU A 75 5.73 21.12 -11.22
N VAL A 76 5.64 21.19 -9.90
CA VAL A 76 4.40 20.92 -9.15
C VAL A 76 4.11 22.05 -8.18
N SER A 77 2.88 22.56 -8.19
CA SER A 77 2.46 23.58 -7.23
C SER A 77 1.11 23.33 -6.59
N TYR A 78 0.32 22.41 -7.14
CA TYR A 78 -1.08 22.25 -6.73
C TYR A 78 -1.32 20.91 -6.00
N LEU A 79 -1.00 19.79 -6.62
CA LEU A 79 -1.32 18.46 -6.08
C LEU A 79 -0.14 17.50 -6.16
N ILE A 80 0.19 16.88 -5.05
CA ILE A 80 1.04 15.70 -4.98
C ILE A 80 0.18 14.51 -4.55
N VAL A 81 0.24 13.42 -5.31
CA VAL A 81 -0.37 12.14 -4.94
C VAL A 81 0.71 11.15 -4.53
N ILE A 82 0.53 10.53 -3.38
CA ILE A 82 1.50 9.60 -2.78
C ILE A 82 0.92 8.20 -2.81
N TRP A 83 1.70 7.28 -3.33
CA TRP A 83 1.49 5.85 -3.19
C TRP A 83 2.82 5.16 -3.00
N GLY A 84 3.01 4.56 -1.85
CA GLY A 84 4.25 3.82 -1.60
C GLY A 84 4.66 3.73 -0.14
N GLY A 85 5.81 3.08 0.07
CA GLY A 85 6.30 2.71 1.39
C GLY A 85 7.36 3.65 1.99
N THR A 86 7.72 4.73 1.32
CA THR A 86 8.71 5.69 1.84
C THR A 86 8.01 6.84 2.57
N ILE A 87 8.49 7.16 3.77
CA ILE A 87 7.98 8.32 4.52
C ILE A 87 8.39 9.60 3.80
N VAL A 88 7.39 10.37 3.39
CA VAL A 88 7.58 11.70 2.79
C VAL A 88 7.63 12.72 3.90
N ARG A 89 8.71 13.53 3.92
CA ARG A 89 9.00 14.47 4.99
C ARG A 89 8.40 15.86 4.72
N PRO A 90 8.29 16.75 5.74
CA PRO A 90 7.70 18.09 5.61
C PRO A 90 8.22 18.91 4.44
N GLN A 91 9.53 18.85 4.15
CA GLN A 91 10.13 19.59 3.05
C GLN A 91 9.56 19.26 1.65
N VAL A 92 8.93 18.07 1.51
CA VAL A 92 8.22 17.68 0.29
C VAL A 92 6.73 17.96 0.43
N LEU A 93 6.15 17.67 1.61
CA LEU A 93 4.73 17.89 1.87
C LEU A 93 4.30 19.35 1.73
N GLU A 94 5.21 20.29 2.00
CA GLU A 94 4.97 21.72 1.92
C GLU A 94 5.12 22.31 0.50
N LEU A 95 5.42 21.48 -0.51
CA LEU A 95 5.65 21.95 -1.88
C LEU A 95 4.38 22.10 -2.71
N ALA A 96 3.27 21.50 -2.28
CA ALA A 96 1.99 21.59 -3.00
C ALA A 96 0.87 22.03 -2.06
N GLU A 97 -0.17 22.61 -2.65
CA GLU A 97 -1.38 23.03 -1.93
C GLU A 97 -2.12 21.82 -1.34
N HIS A 98 -2.15 20.73 -2.11
CA HIS A 98 -2.74 19.46 -1.69
C HIS A 98 -1.72 18.34 -1.79
N VAL A 99 -1.60 17.54 -0.73
CA VAL A 99 -0.83 16.30 -0.73
C VAL A 99 -1.72 15.19 -0.23
N VAL A 100 -2.01 14.21 -1.07
CA VAL A 100 -2.94 13.12 -0.77
C VAL A 100 -2.24 11.79 -0.82
N ASN A 101 -2.49 10.95 0.17
CA ASN A 101 -1.96 9.59 0.27
C ASN A 101 -3.07 8.56 0.18
N ILE A 102 -2.78 7.43 -0.48
CA ILE A 102 -3.59 6.23 -0.41
C ILE A 102 -2.91 5.24 0.55
N HIS A 103 -3.53 5.00 1.68
CA HIS A 103 -3.04 4.14 2.75
C HIS A 103 -3.82 2.82 2.78
N PHE A 104 -3.11 1.68 2.67
CA PHE A 104 -3.71 0.35 2.72
C PHE A 104 -3.95 -0.12 4.16
N GLY A 105 -4.77 0.64 4.86
CA GLY A 105 -5.23 0.43 6.21
C GLY A 105 -6.47 1.26 6.51
N TYR A 106 -7.19 0.89 7.55
CA TYR A 106 -8.41 1.54 8.00
C TYR A 106 -8.09 2.51 9.16
N ASN A 107 -7.93 3.80 8.86
CA ASN A 107 -7.65 4.82 9.87
C ASN A 107 -8.88 5.12 10.73
N PRO A 108 -8.69 5.44 12.01
CA PRO A 108 -7.42 5.54 12.74
C PRO A 108 -6.93 4.22 13.35
N TYR A 109 -7.62 3.10 13.14
CA TYR A 109 -7.36 1.82 13.83
C TYR A 109 -6.09 1.13 13.36
N TYR A 110 -5.79 1.21 12.06
CA TYR A 110 -4.64 0.55 11.45
C TYR A 110 -3.82 1.55 10.66
N ARG A 111 -2.70 2.03 11.21
CA ARG A 111 -1.73 2.94 10.59
C ARG A 111 -0.40 2.24 10.34
N GLY A 112 0.39 2.73 9.40
CA GLY A 112 1.71 2.19 9.08
C GLY A 112 1.66 1.06 8.06
N THR A 113 2.42 -0.01 8.28
CA THR A 113 2.62 -1.08 7.31
C THR A 113 1.84 -2.34 7.65
N HIS A 114 1.51 -3.15 6.64
CA HIS A 114 0.84 -4.46 6.80
C HIS A 114 -0.51 -4.43 7.51
N CYS A 115 -1.23 -3.31 7.46
CA CYS A 115 -2.47 -3.09 8.19
C CYS A 115 -3.52 -4.15 7.96
N HIS A 116 -3.78 -4.54 6.71
CA HIS A 116 -4.75 -5.60 6.40
C HIS A 116 -4.37 -6.95 7.03
N MET A 117 -3.08 -7.24 7.13
CA MET A 117 -2.62 -8.47 7.78
C MET A 117 -2.84 -8.41 9.29
N HIS A 118 -2.58 -7.26 9.91
CA HIS A 118 -2.85 -7.06 11.33
C HIS A 118 -4.34 -7.20 11.63
N ALA A 119 -5.22 -6.60 10.82
CA ALA A 119 -6.66 -6.72 10.96
C ALA A 119 -7.13 -8.18 10.84
N VAL A 120 -6.68 -8.91 9.81
CA VAL A 120 -7.01 -10.34 9.63
C VAL A 120 -6.52 -11.20 10.80
N LEU A 121 -5.30 -10.95 11.31
CA LEU A 121 -4.76 -11.68 12.46
C LEU A 121 -5.48 -11.39 13.77
N ALA A 122 -6.06 -10.20 13.90
CA ALA A 122 -6.88 -9.80 15.03
C ALA A 122 -8.35 -10.25 14.90
N ASP A 123 -8.72 -10.92 13.80
CA ASP A 123 -10.11 -11.26 13.45
C ASP A 123 -11.02 -10.02 13.36
N ASP A 124 -10.43 -8.87 13.02
CA ASP A 124 -11.08 -7.56 12.94
C ASP A 124 -11.46 -7.23 11.49
N TRP A 125 -12.43 -7.95 10.98
CA TRP A 125 -12.89 -7.84 9.59
C TRP A 125 -13.61 -6.51 9.29
N GLU A 126 -14.18 -5.88 10.32
CA GLU A 126 -14.89 -4.61 10.21
C GLU A 126 -13.94 -3.45 9.85
N HIS A 127 -12.67 -3.57 10.21
CA HIS A 127 -11.66 -2.56 9.93
C HIS A 127 -10.68 -2.99 8.83
N ILE A 128 -11.15 -3.76 7.85
CA ILE A 128 -10.41 -4.00 6.61
C ILE A 128 -10.86 -2.97 5.57
N GLY A 129 -9.95 -2.06 5.20
CA GLY A 129 -10.22 -1.01 4.27
C GLY A 129 -8.98 -0.24 3.82
N VAL A 130 -9.17 0.67 2.89
CA VAL A 130 -8.15 1.58 2.38
C VAL A 130 -8.58 3.00 2.67
N THR A 131 -7.68 3.79 3.25
CA THR A 131 -7.94 5.19 3.59
C THR A 131 -7.26 6.12 2.59
N ILE A 132 -8.03 7.04 2.04
CA ILE A 132 -7.53 8.18 1.28
C ILE A 132 -7.56 9.37 2.22
N HIS A 133 -6.42 10.01 2.43
CA HIS A 133 -6.29 11.09 3.42
C HIS A 133 -5.28 12.14 2.97
N HIS A 134 -5.38 13.35 3.52
CA HIS A 134 -4.31 14.32 3.38
C HIS A 134 -3.04 13.81 4.06
N ALA A 135 -1.90 14.00 3.40
CA ALA A 135 -0.63 13.60 4.01
C ALA A 135 -0.24 14.59 5.13
N ASP A 136 0.28 14.06 6.21
CA ASP A 136 0.71 14.79 7.40
C ASP A 136 2.12 14.31 7.80
N PRO A 137 2.93 15.15 8.47
CA PRO A 137 4.23 14.70 9.00
C PRO A 137 4.16 13.48 9.94
N VAL A 138 3.02 13.27 10.60
CA VAL A 138 2.76 12.05 11.38
C VAL A 138 2.21 10.98 10.46
N VAL A 139 2.83 9.80 10.47
CA VAL A 139 2.51 8.69 9.56
C VAL A 139 1.01 8.35 9.61
N ASP A 140 0.38 8.40 8.44
CA ASP A 140 -1.02 8.07 8.19
C ASP A 140 -2.01 8.74 9.17
N ALA A 141 -1.72 9.97 9.63
CA ALA A 141 -2.50 10.68 10.65
C ALA A 141 -3.28 11.89 10.13
N GLY A 142 -3.11 12.24 8.86
CA GLY A 142 -3.78 13.39 8.27
C GLY A 142 -5.29 13.20 8.12
N ASP A 143 -5.98 14.29 7.81
CA ASP A 143 -7.43 14.33 7.68
C ASP A 143 -7.93 13.35 6.63
N ILE A 144 -8.88 12.50 7.04
CA ILE A 144 -9.46 11.47 6.19
C ILE A 144 -10.39 12.12 5.16
N ILE A 145 -10.17 11.83 3.89
CA ILE A 145 -11.04 12.24 2.79
C ILE A 145 -12.10 11.16 2.55
N GLU A 146 -11.65 9.91 2.44
CA GLU A 146 -12.55 8.78 2.18
C GLU A 146 -11.96 7.48 2.74
N ILE A 147 -12.83 6.56 3.17
CA ILE A 147 -12.47 5.18 3.48
C ILE A 147 -13.23 4.26 2.54
N VAL A 148 -12.51 3.44 1.79
CA VAL A 148 -13.06 2.36 0.98
C VAL A 148 -13.02 1.09 1.79
N GLN A 149 -14.17 0.63 2.26
CA GLN A 149 -14.29 -0.56 3.10
C GLN A 149 -14.31 -1.84 2.26
N ALA A 150 -13.73 -2.91 2.78
CA ALA A 150 -13.79 -4.23 2.15
C ALA A 150 -15.21 -4.81 2.22
N ASP A 151 -15.57 -5.59 1.21
CA ASP A 151 -16.76 -6.45 1.24
C ASP A 151 -16.36 -7.82 1.84
N THR A 152 -16.56 -7.95 3.14
CA THR A 152 -16.14 -9.13 3.91
C THR A 152 -17.00 -10.36 3.68
N GLU A 153 -18.11 -10.26 2.96
CA GLU A 153 -18.92 -11.40 2.54
C GLU A 153 -18.27 -12.18 1.39
N GLN A 154 -17.33 -11.57 0.68
CA GLN A 154 -16.60 -12.22 -0.40
C GLN A 154 -15.46 -13.11 0.14
N PRO A 155 -15.08 -14.15 -0.63
CA PRO A 155 -13.85 -14.90 -0.35
C PRO A 155 -12.64 -13.96 -0.28
N PRO A 156 -11.70 -14.13 0.68
CA PRO A 156 -10.61 -13.16 0.94
C PRO A 156 -9.81 -12.75 -0.30
N ARG A 157 -9.57 -13.67 -1.24
CA ARG A 157 -8.86 -13.37 -2.48
C ARG A 157 -9.61 -12.33 -3.35
N ASN A 158 -10.91 -12.51 -3.49
CA ASN A 158 -11.75 -11.63 -4.30
C ASN A 158 -11.96 -10.29 -3.57
N MET A 159 -12.20 -10.35 -2.28
CA MET A 159 -12.34 -9.20 -1.39
C MET A 159 -11.17 -8.23 -1.52
N PHE A 160 -9.92 -8.71 -1.40
CA PHE A 160 -8.76 -7.82 -1.51
C PHE A 160 -8.54 -7.30 -2.94
N ALA A 161 -8.81 -8.12 -3.97
CA ALA A 161 -8.69 -7.68 -5.36
C ALA A 161 -9.71 -6.58 -5.67
N ASP A 162 -10.95 -6.76 -5.26
CA ASP A 162 -12.02 -5.77 -5.39
C ASP A 162 -11.73 -4.49 -4.59
N LEU A 163 -11.35 -4.64 -3.31
CA LEU A 163 -10.98 -3.52 -2.45
C LEU A 163 -9.92 -2.65 -3.10
N TYR A 164 -8.83 -3.25 -3.58
CA TYR A 164 -7.73 -2.49 -4.18
C TYR A 164 -8.16 -1.79 -5.47
N HIS A 165 -8.92 -2.48 -6.32
CA HIS A 165 -9.42 -1.89 -7.56
C HIS A 165 -10.30 -0.66 -7.27
N ARG A 166 -11.32 -0.80 -6.45
CA ARG A 166 -12.20 0.32 -6.03
C ARG A 166 -11.41 1.45 -5.36
N SER A 167 -10.43 1.11 -4.54
CA SER A 167 -9.63 2.13 -3.84
C SER A 167 -8.81 2.98 -4.79
N PHE A 168 -8.23 2.41 -5.83
CA PHE A 168 -7.51 3.19 -6.84
C PHE A 168 -8.45 4.03 -7.70
N GLU A 169 -9.63 3.52 -8.06
CA GLU A 169 -10.64 4.32 -8.76
C GLU A 169 -11.07 5.53 -7.92
N ARG A 170 -11.32 5.33 -6.61
CA ARG A 170 -11.68 6.42 -5.69
C ARG A 170 -10.53 7.40 -5.50
N TYR A 171 -9.30 6.91 -5.38
CA TYR A 171 -8.11 7.75 -5.25
C TYR A 171 -7.93 8.68 -6.45
N LEU A 172 -8.09 8.16 -7.67
CA LEU A 172 -8.05 8.98 -8.88
C LEU A 172 -9.21 9.97 -8.93
N ALA A 173 -10.42 9.57 -8.52
CA ALA A 173 -11.57 10.47 -8.44
C ALA A 173 -11.32 11.63 -7.44
N VAL A 174 -10.76 11.35 -6.27
CA VAL A 174 -10.37 12.38 -5.30
C VAL A 174 -9.32 13.31 -5.89
N ALA A 175 -8.25 12.76 -6.48
CA ALA A 175 -7.18 13.55 -7.09
C ALA A 175 -7.64 14.45 -8.24
N THR A 176 -8.74 14.10 -8.92
CA THR A 176 -9.31 14.92 -10.00
C THR A 176 -10.37 15.92 -9.52
N ALA A 177 -10.84 15.78 -8.29
CA ALA A 177 -11.86 16.66 -7.71
C ALA A 177 -11.26 17.80 -6.88
N LEU A 178 -10.00 17.68 -6.47
CA LEU A 178 -9.21 18.71 -5.80
C LEU A 178 -8.72 19.76 -6.78
#